data_79ab44a270beae6b49bd514fbc132641
#
_entry.id   79ab44a270beae6b49bd514fbc132641
#
_cell.length_a   1.000
_cell.length_b   1.000
_cell.length_c   1.000
_cell.angle_alpha   90.00
_cell.angle_beta   90.00
_cell.angle_gamma   90.00
#
_symmetry.space_group_name_H-M   'P 1'
#
loop_
_entity.id
_entity.type
_entity.pdbx_description
1 polymer ?
#
loop_
_entity_poly.entity_id
_entity_poly.type
_entity_poly.pdbx_seq_one_letter_code
_entity_poly.pdbx_strand_id
1 'polypeptide(L)'
;MILSIMQPYLFPYIGYWQLIANSDKFIFFDVVQYNKKSWMNRNKILHPDKSKEFQYISFPVKNNLQGTLISAVTLNNEEKWKEKILGQLTVYKSLKAPYYNETIDLIQNIFIQDYQTLLSFSIESTKKICQYLDIELKYEIASEIDFDRKIIEGPGDWALSISKEFNTSEYINLYGGYKIFDETKY
;
A
#
# COMPACT_ATOMS: atom_id res chain seq x y z
N MET A 1 11.59 -19.52 4.61
CA MET A 1 11.13 -18.13 4.79
C MET A 1 10.11 -17.82 3.70
N ILE A 2 8.94 -17.33 4.09
CA ILE A 2 7.86 -16.92 3.19
C ILE A 2 7.99 -15.42 2.91
N LEU A 3 8.09 -15.04 1.65
CA LEU A 3 8.23 -13.65 1.20
C LEU A 3 6.95 -13.17 0.51
N SER A 4 6.61 -11.92 0.72
CA SER A 4 5.59 -11.21 -0.05
C SER A 4 6.08 -9.83 -0.50
N ILE A 5 5.64 -9.38 -1.67
CA ILE A 5 6.07 -8.13 -2.28
C ILE A 5 4.84 -7.40 -2.81
N MET A 6 4.61 -6.17 -2.36
CA MET A 6 3.48 -5.36 -2.83
C MET A 6 3.84 -3.88 -2.92
N GLN A 7 3.24 -3.21 -3.89
CA GLN A 7 3.29 -1.76 -3.98
C GLN A 7 2.63 -1.12 -2.75
N PRO A 8 3.11 0.04 -2.29
CA PRO A 8 2.48 0.78 -1.20
C PRO A 8 1.10 1.30 -1.61
N TYR A 9 0.05 0.97 -0.85
CA TYR A 9 -1.33 1.37 -1.12
C TYR A 9 -1.90 2.23 0.01
N LEU A 10 -2.81 3.16 -0.36
CA LEU A 10 -3.56 3.95 0.60
C LEU A 10 -4.65 3.09 1.26
N PHE A 11 -4.49 2.79 2.55
CA PHE A 11 -5.46 1.99 3.32
C PHE A 11 -5.96 0.77 2.55
N PRO A 12 -5.08 -0.19 2.24
CA PRO A 12 -5.39 -1.29 1.35
C PRO A 12 -6.51 -2.19 1.88
N TYR A 13 -7.13 -2.94 0.97
CA TYR A 13 -8.18 -3.90 1.30
C TYR A 13 -7.65 -5.08 2.11
N ILE A 14 -8.57 -5.86 2.70
CA ILE A 14 -8.25 -6.93 3.66
C ILE A 14 -7.20 -7.94 3.18
N GLY A 15 -7.20 -8.28 1.88
CA GLY A 15 -6.21 -9.22 1.32
C GLY A 15 -4.76 -8.77 1.48
N TYR A 16 -4.50 -7.46 1.50
CA TYR A 16 -3.17 -6.92 1.74
C TYR A 16 -2.67 -7.23 3.17
N TRP A 17 -3.55 -7.11 4.15
CA TRP A 17 -3.24 -7.43 5.56
C TRP A 17 -3.08 -8.93 5.78
N GLN A 18 -3.91 -9.74 5.09
CA GLN A 18 -3.75 -11.20 5.08
C GLN A 18 -2.42 -11.61 4.47
N LEU A 19 -1.96 -10.95 3.40
CA LEU A 19 -0.66 -11.20 2.79
C LEU A 19 0.48 -10.93 3.78
N ILE A 20 0.45 -9.79 4.47
CA ILE A 20 1.44 -9.46 5.51
C ILE A 20 1.42 -10.51 6.63
N ALA A 21 0.24 -10.84 7.14
CA ALA A 21 0.08 -11.77 8.27
C ALA A 21 0.56 -13.21 7.96
N ASN A 22 0.61 -13.59 6.68
CA ASN A 22 1.04 -14.92 6.24
C ASN A 22 2.46 -14.93 5.65
N SER A 23 3.24 -13.85 5.79
CA SER A 23 4.62 -13.80 5.32
C SER A 23 5.59 -13.55 6.46
N ASP A 24 6.76 -14.20 6.40
CA ASP A 24 7.87 -13.95 7.32
C ASP A 24 8.54 -12.61 7.08
N LYS A 25 8.47 -12.12 5.81
CA LYS A 25 9.02 -10.83 5.38
C LYS A 25 8.15 -10.23 4.28
N PHE A 26 7.86 -8.93 4.42
CA PHE A 26 7.10 -8.13 3.47
C PHE A 26 8.00 -7.09 2.80
N ILE A 27 7.95 -6.96 1.48
CA ILE A 27 8.73 -5.95 0.74
C ILE A 27 7.80 -4.87 0.20
N PHE A 28 8.04 -3.62 0.61
CA PHE A 28 7.42 -2.47 -0.05
C PHE A 28 8.05 -2.25 -1.42
N PHE A 29 7.28 -2.48 -2.48
CA PHE A 29 7.77 -2.47 -3.85
C PHE A 29 7.63 -1.07 -4.46
N ASP A 30 8.69 -0.29 -4.39
CA ASP A 30 8.73 1.14 -4.72
C ASP A 30 9.59 1.49 -5.94
N VAL A 31 10.24 0.49 -6.55
CA VAL A 31 11.22 0.64 -7.64
C VAL A 31 10.60 0.69 -9.05
N VAL A 32 9.27 0.68 -9.14
CA VAL A 32 8.54 0.77 -10.40
C VAL A 32 7.86 2.13 -10.56
N GLN A 33 7.41 2.40 -11.78
CA GLN A 33 6.75 3.65 -12.11
C GLN A 33 5.44 3.83 -11.32
N TYR A 34 5.27 5.02 -10.76
CA TYR A 34 4.00 5.44 -10.17
C TYR A 34 2.93 5.63 -11.26
N ASN A 35 1.78 5.03 -11.06
CA ASN A 35 0.62 5.19 -11.93
C ASN A 35 -0.39 6.16 -11.31
N LYS A 36 -0.72 7.23 -12.05
CA LYS A 36 -1.77 8.19 -11.64
C LYS A 36 -3.11 7.46 -11.46
N LYS A 37 -3.87 7.91 -10.45
CA LYS A 37 -5.18 7.33 -10.13
C LYS A 37 -5.13 5.83 -9.78
N SER A 38 -4.02 5.36 -9.25
CA SER A 38 -3.86 4.00 -8.71
C SER A 38 -4.30 3.91 -7.25
N TRP A 39 -4.30 2.71 -6.71
CA TRP A 39 -4.58 2.46 -5.29
C TRP A 39 -3.48 2.97 -4.34
N MET A 40 -2.35 3.44 -4.89
CA MET A 40 -1.24 3.99 -4.10
C MET A 40 -1.64 5.27 -3.37
N ASN A 41 -2.39 6.18 -4.05
CA ASN A 41 -2.78 7.46 -3.47
C ASN A 41 -4.29 7.67 -3.35
N ARG A 42 -5.12 6.67 -3.65
CA ARG A 42 -6.58 6.73 -3.50
C ARG A 42 -7.18 5.39 -3.13
N ASN A 43 -8.35 5.44 -2.49
CA ASN A 43 -9.16 4.25 -2.26
C ASN A 43 -10.65 4.58 -2.36
N LYS A 44 -11.49 3.55 -2.45
CA LYS A 44 -12.95 3.65 -2.48
C LYS A 44 -13.50 3.55 -1.07
N ILE A 45 -14.46 4.41 -0.76
CA ILE A 45 -15.30 4.34 0.43
C ILE A 45 -16.76 4.50 0.03
N LEU A 46 -17.67 4.18 0.93
CA LEU A 46 -19.11 4.35 0.67
C LEU A 46 -19.43 5.81 0.36
N HIS A 47 -20.40 6.00 -0.53
CA HIS A 47 -20.91 7.33 -0.84
C HIS A 47 -22.08 7.68 0.11
N PRO A 48 -22.21 8.93 0.61
CA PRO A 48 -23.33 9.34 1.45
C PRO A 48 -24.67 9.32 0.69
N ASP A 49 -24.66 9.60 -0.58
CA ASP A 49 -25.82 9.45 -1.48
C ASP A 49 -25.97 7.98 -1.89
N LYS A 50 -27.05 7.34 -1.45
CA LYS A 50 -27.33 5.92 -1.68
C LYS A 50 -27.56 5.55 -3.15
N SER A 51 -27.75 6.53 -4.04
CA SER A 51 -27.84 6.29 -5.48
C SER A 51 -26.46 6.05 -6.11
N LYS A 52 -25.37 6.33 -5.39
CA LYS A 52 -23.99 6.14 -5.80
C LYS A 52 -23.34 5.03 -4.99
N GLU A 53 -22.61 4.16 -5.66
CA GLU A 53 -21.99 3.01 -5.03
C GLU A 53 -20.83 3.41 -4.10
N PHE A 54 -19.95 4.32 -4.55
CA PHE A 54 -18.76 4.72 -3.82
C PHE A 54 -18.33 6.16 -4.13
N GLN A 55 -17.43 6.67 -3.31
CA GLN A 55 -16.61 7.85 -3.58
C GLN A 55 -15.14 7.53 -3.36
N TYR A 56 -14.25 8.35 -3.92
CA TYR A 56 -12.82 8.21 -3.67
C TYR A 56 -12.37 9.10 -2.51
N ILE A 57 -11.60 8.51 -1.61
CA ILE A 57 -10.63 9.23 -0.77
C ILE A 57 -9.30 9.24 -1.51
N SER A 58 -8.55 10.33 -1.41
CA SER A 58 -7.22 10.43 -2.01
C SER A 58 -6.39 11.47 -1.29
N PHE A 59 -5.08 11.24 -1.27
CA PHE A 59 -4.15 12.32 -0.94
C PHE A 59 -3.48 12.88 -2.21
N PRO A 60 -3.21 14.17 -2.24
CA PRO A 60 -2.60 14.81 -3.39
C PRO A 60 -1.11 14.50 -3.45
N VAL A 61 -0.58 14.32 -4.65
CA VAL A 61 0.84 14.06 -4.89
C VAL A 61 1.43 15.11 -5.82
N LYS A 62 2.67 15.51 -5.53
CA LYS A 62 3.54 16.32 -6.40
C LYS A 62 4.44 15.38 -7.23
N ASN A 63 5.10 15.92 -8.24
CA ASN A 63 6.11 15.21 -9.05
C ASN A 63 5.63 13.85 -9.60
N ASN A 64 4.44 13.85 -10.18
CA ASN A 64 3.83 12.66 -10.75
C ASN A 64 3.96 12.62 -12.29
N LEU A 65 5.10 13.05 -12.81
CA LEU A 65 5.40 12.98 -14.23
C LEU A 65 5.52 11.52 -14.69
N GLN A 66 5.37 11.32 -15.99
CA GLN A 66 5.60 10.00 -16.58
C GLN A 66 7.05 9.54 -16.29
N GLY A 67 7.21 8.29 -15.85
CA GLY A 67 8.52 7.74 -15.47
C GLY A 67 8.93 7.96 -14.01
N THR A 68 8.17 8.76 -13.22
CA THR A 68 8.47 8.92 -11.79
C THR A 68 8.31 7.58 -11.06
N LEU A 69 9.34 7.15 -10.34
CA LEU A 69 9.28 5.95 -9.49
C LEU A 69 8.43 6.22 -8.24
N ILE A 70 7.85 5.18 -7.68
CA ILE A 70 7.03 5.27 -6.45
C ILE A 70 7.86 5.87 -5.30
N SER A 71 9.12 5.47 -5.16
CA SER A 71 10.07 6.01 -4.16
C SER A 71 10.24 7.54 -4.21
N ALA A 72 10.08 8.14 -5.40
CA ALA A 72 10.29 9.56 -5.64
C ALA A 72 9.00 10.41 -5.56
N VAL A 73 7.84 9.80 -5.34
CA VAL A 73 6.56 10.52 -5.28
C VAL A 73 6.42 11.25 -3.95
N THR A 74 6.28 12.59 -4.01
CA THR A 74 6.08 13.44 -2.84
C THR A 74 4.62 13.80 -2.63
N LEU A 75 4.22 13.98 -1.37
CA LEU A 75 2.87 14.45 -1.01
C LEU A 75 2.75 15.96 -1.15
N ASN A 76 1.57 16.43 -1.52
CA ASN A 76 1.23 17.85 -1.49
C ASN A 76 0.55 18.20 -0.17
N ASN A 77 1.35 18.51 0.86
CA ASN A 77 0.86 18.86 2.19
C ASN A 77 0.28 20.29 2.29
N GLU A 78 0.29 21.07 1.22
CA GLU A 78 -0.36 22.39 1.16
C GLU A 78 -1.89 22.27 1.11
N GLU A 79 -2.40 21.13 0.65
CA GLU A 79 -3.84 20.84 0.61
C GLU A 79 -4.32 20.26 1.94
N LYS A 80 -5.54 20.61 2.36
CA LYS A 80 -6.19 20.07 3.57
C LYS A 80 -6.79 18.68 3.30
N TRP A 81 -5.97 17.76 2.80
CA TRP A 81 -6.44 16.44 2.41
C TRP A 81 -6.78 15.53 3.60
N LYS A 82 -6.11 15.72 4.75
CA LYS A 82 -6.35 14.96 5.98
C LYS A 82 -7.76 15.22 6.49
N GLU A 83 -8.14 16.47 6.62
CA GLU A 83 -9.48 16.90 7.06
C GLU A 83 -10.55 16.46 6.06
N LYS A 84 -10.25 16.54 4.77
CA LYS A 84 -11.15 16.08 3.73
C LYS A 84 -11.43 14.58 3.85
N ILE A 85 -10.40 13.75 4.02
CA ILE A 85 -10.56 12.30 4.21
C ILE A 85 -11.38 12.01 5.47
N LEU A 86 -11.06 12.63 6.62
CA LEU A 86 -11.82 12.45 7.86
C LEU A 86 -13.28 12.86 7.68
N GLY A 87 -13.55 13.97 7.00
CA GLY A 87 -14.91 14.41 6.67
C GLY A 87 -15.66 13.39 5.80
N GLN A 88 -15.02 12.81 4.79
CA GLN A 88 -15.62 11.78 3.94
C GLN A 88 -15.93 10.48 4.70
N LEU A 89 -15.11 10.10 5.68
CA LEU A 89 -15.32 8.92 6.51
C LEU A 89 -16.52 9.02 7.47
N THR A 90 -17.08 10.23 7.69
CA THR A 90 -18.29 10.39 8.53
C THR A 90 -19.50 9.63 8.01
N VAL A 91 -19.51 9.20 6.75
CA VAL A 91 -20.54 8.32 6.20
C VAL A 91 -20.71 7.04 7.04
N TYR A 92 -19.61 6.47 7.51
CA TYR A 92 -19.63 5.26 8.35
C TYR A 92 -20.22 5.51 9.74
N LYS A 93 -20.06 6.73 10.29
CA LYS A 93 -20.74 7.13 11.53
C LYS A 93 -22.26 7.13 11.35
N SER A 94 -22.73 7.70 10.24
CA SER A 94 -24.16 7.76 9.91
C SER A 94 -24.78 6.37 9.72
N LEU A 95 -23.97 5.41 9.25
CA LEU A 95 -24.36 4.01 9.08
C LEU A 95 -24.20 3.17 10.35
N LYS A 96 -23.76 3.78 11.47
CA LYS A 96 -23.48 3.10 12.75
C LYS A 96 -22.53 1.91 12.57
N ALA A 97 -21.49 2.09 11.72
CA ALA A 97 -20.49 1.04 11.48
C ALA A 97 -19.82 0.66 12.81
N PRO A 98 -19.69 -0.64 13.12
CA PRO A 98 -18.93 -1.08 14.28
C PRO A 98 -17.47 -0.60 14.13
N TYR A 99 -16.81 -0.33 15.25
CA TYR A 99 -15.43 0.15 15.30
C TYR A 99 -15.17 1.50 14.60
N TYR A 100 -16.21 2.31 14.32
CA TYR A 100 -16.02 3.62 13.67
C TYR A 100 -15.09 4.52 14.48
N ASN A 101 -15.32 4.65 15.79
CA ASN A 101 -14.52 5.54 16.63
C ASN A 101 -13.07 5.09 16.69
N GLU A 102 -12.83 3.81 16.94
CA GLU A 102 -11.49 3.21 17.00
C GLU A 102 -10.74 3.38 15.67
N THR A 103 -11.45 3.21 14.55
CA THR A 103 -10.88 3.41 13.21
C THR A 103 -10.52 4.87 12.97
N ILE A 104 -11.37 5.81 13.36
CA ILE A 104 -11.09 7.25 13.21
C ILE A 104 -9.92 7.66 14.08
N ASP A 105 -9.86 7.20 15.33
CA ASP A 105 -8.75 7.48 16.25
C ASP A 105 -7.41 6.95 15.68
N LEU A 106 -7.42 5.75 15.11
CA LEU A 106 -6.25 5.19 14.43
C LEU A 106 -5.83 6.05 13.23
N ILE A 107 -6.76 6.45 12.37
CA ILE A 107 -6.49 7.29 11.20
C ILE A 107 -5.98 8.68 11.62
N GLN A 108 -6.59 9.28 12.64
CA GLN A 108 -6.12 10.55 13.19
C GLN A 108 -4.69 10.43 13.73
N ASN A 109 -4.38 9.35 14.44
CA ASN A 109 -3.03 9.08 14.93
C ASN A 109 -2.03 8.91 13.77
N ILE A 110 -2.42 8.28 12.65
CA ILE A 110 -1.61 8.24 11.42
C ILE A 110 -1.39 9.66 10.89
N PHE A 111 -2.41 10.53 10.92
CA PHE A 111 -2.36 11.87 10.35
C PHE A 111 -1.69 12.94 11.22
N ILE A 112 -1.31 12.64 12.48
CA ILE A 112 -0.65 13.60 13.38
C ILE A 112 0.61 14.18 12.75
N GLN A 113 1.44 13.34 12.13
CA GLN A 113 2.69 13.78 11.50
C GLN A 113 2.51 14.09 10.01
N ASP A 114 3.43 14.91 9.50
CA ASP A 114 3.53 15.21 8.08
C ASP A 114 4.54 14.29 7.40
N TYR A 115 4.06 13.62 6.37
CA TYR A 115 4.86 12.74 5.55
C TYR A 115 5.31 13.48 4.28
N GLN A 116 6.56 13.30 3.89
CA GLN A 116 7.10 13.96 2.71
C GLN A 116 6.81 13.15 1.43
N THR A 117 6.83 11.83 1.53
CA THR A 117 6.66 10.93 0.38
C THR A 117 5.46 10.02 0.54
N LEU A 118 4.93 9.54 -0.58
CA LEU A 118 3.92 8.50 -0.63
C LEU A 118 4.39 7.23 0.10
N LEU A 119 5.65 6.85 -0.11
CA LEU A 119 6.24 5.66 0.50
C LEU A 119 6.29 5.79 2.03
N SER A 120 6.81 6.91 2.56
CA SER A 120 6.90 7.11 4.02
C SER A 120 5.53 7.09 4.69
N PHE A 121 4.51 7.70 4.08
CA PHE A 121 3.13 7.61 4.55
C PHE A 121 2.62 6.17 4.56
N SER A 122 2.84 5.43 3.45
CA SER A 122 2.34 4.06 3.32
C SER A 122 3.00 3.11 4.33
N ILE A 123 4.31 3.23 4.54
CA ILE A 123 5.03 2.42 5.53
C ILE A 123 4.48 2.71 6.94
N GLU A 124 4.42 3.97 7.36
CA GLU A 124 3.98 4.31 8.71
C GLU A 124 2.50 3.98 8.94
N SER A 125 1.63 4.19 7.96
CA SER A 125 0.24 3.76 8.06
C SER A 125 0.13 2.24 8.18
N THR A 126 0.91 1.48 7.40
CA THR A 126 0.93 0.03 7.48
C THR A 126 1.41 -0.45 8.85
N LYS A 127 2.49 0.12 9.39
CA LYS A 127 3.00 -0.20 10.74
C LYS A 127 1.94 0.00 11.81
N LYS A 128 1.30 1.17 11.84
CA LYS A 128 0.28 1.49 12.84
C LYS A 128 -0.98 0.61 12.72
N ILE A 129 -1.38 0.26 11.51
CA ILE A 129 -2.52 -0.64 11.29
C ILE A 129 -2.15 -2.08 11.66
N CYS A 130 -0.96 -2.56 11.31
CA CYS A 130 -0.48 -3.88 11.74
C CYS A 130 -0.42 -3.98 13.26
N GLN A 131 0.07 -2.95 13.94
CA GLN A 131 0.08 -2.88 15.40
C GLN A 131 -1.34 -2.95 15.98
N TYR A 132 -2.30 -2.23 15.40
CA TYR A 132 -3.71 -2.28 15.82
C TYR A 132 -4.34 -3.65 15.62
N LEU A 133 -3.97 -4.35 14.55
CA LEU A 133 -4.49 -5.67 14.19
C LEU A 133 -3.72 -6.84 14.83
N ASP A 134 -2.71 -6.56 15.66
CA ASP A 134 -1.80 -7.55 16.24
C ASP A 134 -1.11 -8.43 15.17
N ILE A 135 -0.70 -7.80 14.06
CA ILE A 135 0.04 -8.42 12.96
C ILE A 135 1.52 -8.06 13.10
N GLU A 136 2.41 -9.05 13.17
CA GLU A 136 3.85 -8.82 13.12
C GLU A 136 4.25 -8.36 11.70
N LEU A 137 4.87 -7.17 11.58
CA LEU A 137 5.37 -6.64 10.32
C LEU A 137 6.89 -6.60 10.32
N LYS A 138 7.52 -7.56 9.64
CA LYS A 138 8.94 -7.52 9.27
C LYS A 138 9.02 -7.11 7.81
N TYR A 139 9.62 -5.96 7.54
CA TYR A 139 9.64 -5.41 6.18
C TYR A 139 11.00 -4.90 5.75
N GLU A 140 11.15 -4.80 4.43
CA GLU A 140 12.21 -4.04 3.77
C GLU A 140 11.64 -3.23 2.60
N ILE A 141 12.46 -2.34 2.05
CA ILE A 141 12.07 -1.46 0.94
C ILE A 141 12.87 -1.88 -0.28
N ALA A 142 12.19 -2.15 -1.41
CA ALA A 142 12.82 -2.71 -2.60
C ALA A 142 13.94 -1.82 -3.16
N SER A 143 13.85 -0.49 -3.03
CA SER A 143 14.92 0.43 -3.45
C SER A 143 16.18 0.35 -2.60
N GLU A 144 16.12 -0.22 -1.40
CA GLU A 144 17.23 -0.38 -0.46
C GLU A 144 17.87 -1.78 -0.53
N ILE A 145 17.31 -2.70 -1.33
CA ILE A 145 17.81 -4.06 -1.52
C ILE A 145 18.68 -4.12 -2.79
N ASP A 146 19.86 -4.73 -2.67
CA ASP A 146 20.74 -5.03 -3.80
C ASP A 146 20.37 -6.40 -4.38
N PHE A 147 19.54 -6.41 -5.44
CA PHE A 147 19.14 -7.63 -6.15
C PHE A 147 19.45 -7.54 -7.65
N ASP A 148 19.60 -8.69 -8.30
CA ASP A 148 19.97 -8.75 -9.71
C ASP A 148 18.83 -8.26 -10.62
N ARG A 149 18.99 -7.05 -11.15
CA ARG A 149 18.04 -6.43 -12.07
C ARG A 149 18.20 -6.91 -13.52
N LYS A 150 19.28 -7.61 -13.85
CA LYS A 150 19.56 -8.05 -15.23
C LYS A 150 18.64 -9.19 -15.68
N ILE A 151 18.09 -9.94 -14.75
CA ILE A 151 17.16 -11.05 -15.05
C ILE A 151 15.72 -10.59 -15.25
N ILE A 152 15.44 -9.28 -15.09
CA ILE A 152 14.09 -8.73 -15.15
C ILE A 152 13.74 -8.43 -16.60
N GLU A 153 12.93 -9.29 -17.21
CA GLU A 153 12.38 -9.14 -18.56
C GLU A 153 10.88 -8.77 -18.51
N GLY A 154 10.19 -9.13 -17.43
CA GLY A 154 8.76 -8.90 -17.26
C GLY A 154 8.34 -8.59 -15.83
N PRO A 155 7.06 -8.26 -15.61
CA PRO A 155 6.56 -7.85 -14.28
C PRO A 155 6.75 -8.91 -13.19
N GLY A 156 6.66 -10.19 -13.51
CA GLY A 156 6.84 -11.30 -12.56
C GLY A 156 8.29 -11.46 -12.11
N ASP A 157 9.26 -11.16 -12.98
CA ASP A 157 10.68 -11.41 -12.71
C ASP A 157 11.24 -10.56 -11.54
N TRP A 158 10.59 -9.45 -11.20
CA TRP A 158 10.94 -8.65 -10.02
C TRP A 158 10.84 -9.48 -8.74
N ALA A 159 9.73 -10.18 -8.57
CA ALA A 159 9.52 -11.02 -7.41
C ALA A 159 10.52 -12.19 -7.36
N LEU A 160 10.79 -12.80 -8.51
CA LEU A 160 11.80 -13.86 -8.63
C LEU A 160 13.19 -13.37 -8.23
N SER A 161 13.61 -12.20 -8.73
CA SER A 161 14.92 -11.65 -8.42
C SER A 161 15.09 -11.33 -6.93
N ILE A 162 14.11 -10.65 -6.35
CA ILE A 162 14.12 -10.34 -4.91
C ILE A 162 14.05 -11.64 -4.08
N SER A 163 13.25 -12.61 -4.49
CA SER A 163 13.15 -13.89 -3.78
C SER A 163 14.48 -14.67 -3.77
N LYS A 164 15.26 -14.60 -4.84
CA LYS A 164 16.61 -15.20 -4.91
C LYS A 164 17.58 -14.53 -3.94
N GLU A 165 17.54 -13.20 -3.82
CA GLU A 165 18.40 -12.45 -2.90
C GLU A 165 18.16 -12.89 -1.44
N PHE A 166 16.92 -13.15 -1.06
CA PHE A 166 16.57 -13.60 0.30
C PHE A 166 16.66 -15.11 0.51
N ASN A 167 17.08 -15.91 -0.47
CA ASN A 167 17.01 -17.37 -0.38
C ASN A 167 15.65 -17.88 0.10
N THR A 168 14.58 -17.31 -0.41
CA THR A 168 13.20 -17.64 -0.02
C THR A 168 12.83 -19.06 -0.42
N SER A 169 12.16 -19.78 0.46
CA SER A 169 11.58 -21.09 0.15
C SER A 169 10.20 -20.97 -0.51
N GLU A 170 9.52 -19.85 -0.30
CA GLU A 170 8.16 -19.65 -0.77
C GLU A 170 7.89 -18.16 -1.02
N TYR A 171 7.26 -17.86 -2.14
CA TYR A 171 6.75 -16.52 -2.45
C TYR A 171 5.22 -16.57 -2.52
N ILE A 172 4.56 -15.70 -1.76
CA ILE A 172 3.11 -15.58 -1.78
C ILE A 172 2.67 -14.23 -2.35
N ASN A 173 1.58 -14.24 -3.09
CA ASN A 173 1.00 -13.04 -3.67
C ASN A 173 -0.53 -13.10 -3.64
N LEU A 174 -1.17 -11.96 -3.83
CA LEU A 174 -2.61 -11.88 -3.99
C LEU A 174 -3.04 -12.51 -5.32
N TYR A 175 -4.19 -13.16 -5.32
CA TYR A 175 -4.72 -13.87 -6.50
C TYR A 175 -4.78 -12.99 -7.77
N GLY A 176 -5.02 -11.68 -7.63
CA GLY A 176 -5.02 -10.75 -8.76
C GLY A 176 -3.68 -10.63 -9.51
N GLY A 177 -2.58 -11.04 -8.89
CA GLY A 177 -1.24 -11.06 -9.49
C GLY A 177 -0.91 -12.35 -10.28
N TYR A 178 -1.72 -13.40 -10.18
CA TYR A 178 -1.40 -14.72 -10.73
C TYR A 178 -0.93 -14.69 -12.21
N LYS A 179 -1.59 -13.89 -13.03
CA LYS A 179 -1.32 -13.83 -14.49
C LYS A 179 0.01 -13.18 -14.88
N ILE A 180 0.70 -12.52 -13.95
CA ILE A 180 1.99 -11.89 -14.26
C ILE A 180 3.18 -12.81 -14.04
N PHE A 181 2.98 -13.96 -13.40
CA PHE A 181 4.04 -14.92 -13.09
C PHE A 181 4.13 -16.02 -14.14
N ASP A 182 5.34 -16.30 -14.58
CA ASP A 182 5.67 -17.45 -15.40
C ASP A 182 6.11 -18.60 -14.48
N GLU A 183 5.24 -19.57 -14.26
CA GLU A 183 5.47 -20.69 -13.34
C GLU A 183 6.74 -21.51 -13.69
N THR A 184 7.19 -21.45 -14.94
CA THR A 184 8.40 -22.18 -15.36
C THR A 184 9.70 -21.56 -14.85
N LYS A 185 9.63 -20.32 -14.37
CA LYS A 185 10.78 -19.57 -13.84
C LYS A 185 10.94 -19.68 -12.32
N TYR A 186 9.91 -20.21 -11.60
CA TYR A 186 9.85 -20.30 -10.12
C TYR A 186 10.14 -21.68 -9.57
#